data_e4f4e6fa52ce9a2377d070804a042702
#
_entry.id   e4f4e6fa52ce9a2377d070804a042702
#
_cell.length_a   1.000
_cell.length_b   1.000
_cell.length_c   1.000
_cell.angle_alpha   90.00
_cell.angle_beta   90.00
_cell.angle_gamma   90.00
#
_symmetry.space_group_name_H-M   'P 1'
#
loop_
_entity.id
_entity.type
_entity.pdbx_description
1 polymer ?
#
loop_
_entity_poly.entity_id
_entity_poly.type
_entity_poly.pdbx_seq_one_letter_code
_entity_poly.pdbx_strand_id
1 'polypeptide(L)'
;EVDWLHSAGNPDADMGNNPDMGFCAYMASVDCMVMGRKCMEMISNMNLTPEKWLYGDMPIFVLSNTVKEPPEYLRGKVEMYSDGISELISRLEKDGYTHAYIDGGTTITSFLNHGLINEMIITKAPLLLGEDLPLFGKINKTLKLENTDVKPFPNDWFQFKCSVSYL
;
A
#
# COMPACT_ATOMS: atom_id res chain seq x y z
N GLU A 1 -8.20 2.12 -13.85
CA GLU A 1 -7.65 0.98 -14.62
C GLU A 1 -6.13 0.95 -14.43
N VAL A 2 -5.57 -0.26 -14.29
CA VAL A 2 -4.13 -0.48 -14.04
C VAL A 2 -3.47 -1.32 -15.14
N ASP A 3 -4.12 -1.41 -16.29
CA ASP A 3 -3.67 -2.23 -17.42
C ASP A 3 -2.26 -1.83 -17.93
N TRP A 4 -1.94 -0.54 -17.79
CA TRP A 4 -0.63 0.01 -18.11
C TRP A 4 0.51 -0.57 -17.26
N LEU A 5 0.20 -1.12 -16.08
CA LEU A 5 1.20 -1.64 -15.14
C LEU A 5 2.03 -2.79 -15.74
N HIS A 6 1.38 -3.61 -16.57
CA HIS A 6 2.03 -4.76 -17.22
C HIS A 6 2.88 -4.38 -18.45
N SER A 7 2.65 -3.19 -19.00
CA SER A 7 3.39 -2.70 -20.20
C SER A 7 4.37 -1.58 -19.88
N ALA A 8 4.41 -1.12 -18.63
CA ALA A 8 5.29 -0.05 -18.22
C ALA A 8 6.74 -0.53 -18.07
N GLY A 9 7.67 0.25 -18.56
CA GLY A 9 9.09 0.00 -18.43
C GLY A 9 9.63 -1.00 -19.46
N ASN A 10 10.88 -1.43 -19.23
CA ASN A 10 11.55 -2.41 -20.07
C ASN A 10 11.36 -3.82 -19.49
N PRO A 11 10.54 -4.69 -20.11
CA PRO A 11 10.27 -6.03 -19.59
C PRO A 11 11.48 -6.98 -19.71
N ASP A 12 12.43 -6.67 -20.60
CA ASP A 12 13.61 -7.50 -20.86
C ASP A 12 14.81 -7.07 -20.01
N ALA A 13 14.65 -6.10 -19.11
CA ALA A 13 15.71 -5.62 -18.25
C ALA A 13 16.16 -6.69 -17.25
N ASP A 14 17.48 -6.86 -17.11
CA ASP A 14 18.05 -7.68 -16.05
C ASP A 14 17.91 -6.94 -14.70
N MET A 15 16.99 -7.38 -13.89
CA MET A 15 16.71 -6.81 -12.57
C MET A 15 17.71 -7.26 -11.49
N GLY A 16 18.60 -8.20 -11.81
CA GLY A 16 19.59 -8.71 -10.88
C GLY A 16 18.98 -9.28 -9.60
N ASN A 17 19.40 -8.75 -8.45
CA ASN A 17 18.91 -9.20 -7.14
C ASN A 17 17.60 -8.54 -6.68
N ASN A 18 16.97 -7.71 -7.53
CA ASN A 18 15.74 -6.99 -7.18
C ASN A 18 14.60 -7.23 -8.18
N PRO A 19 14.22 -8.49 -8.45
CA PRO A 19 13.19 -8.79 -9.46
C PRO A 19 11.82 -8.21 -9.11
N ASP A 20 11.54 -7.99 -7.83
CA ASP A 20 10.31 -7.46 -7.26
C ASP A 20 10.42 -6.02 -6.75
N MET A 21 11.49 -5.32 -7.10
CA MET A 21 11.80 -3.96 -6.63
C MET A 21 11.74 -3.81 -5.09
N GLY A 22 12.09 -4.88 -4.36
CA GLY A 22 12.15 -4.89 -2.90
C GLY A 22 10.83 -5.18 -2.20
N PHE A 23 9.78 -5.59 -2.91
CA PHE A 23 8.47 -5.85 -2.32
C PHE A 23 8.52 -6.95 -1.24
N CYS A 24 9.13 -8.10 -1.52
CA CYS A 24 9.23 -9.19 -0.55
C CYS A 24 10.00 -8.78 0.72
N ALA A 25 11.10 -8.03 0.56
CA ALA A 25 11.87 -7.53 1.70
C ALA A 25 11.04 -6.54 2.54
N TYR A 26 10.27 -5.68 1.89
CA TYR A 26 9.35 -4.78 2.58
C TYR A 26 8.26 -5.55 3.33
N MET A 27 7.62 -6.53 2.69
CA MET A 27 6.59 -7.37 3.33
C MET A 27 7.12 -8.10 4.55
N ALA A 28 8.37 -8.53 4.54
CA ALA A 28 9.02 -9.15 5.70
C ALA A 28 9.28 -8.17 6.86
N SER A 29 9.27 -6.86 6.59
CA SER A 29 9.52 -5.81 7.60
C SER A 29 8.28 -5.33 8.32
N VAL A 30 7.09 -5.66 7.84
CA VAL A 30 5.80 -5.25 8.41
C VAL A 30 5.09 -6.44 9.04
N ASP A 31 4.22 -6.19 10.01
CA ASP A 31 3.54 -7.23 10.78
C ASP A 31 2.01 -7.23 10.60
N CYS A 32 1.47 -6.20 9.96
CA CYS A 32 0.08 -6.16 9.54
C CYS A 32 -0.11 -5.21 8.34
N MET A 33 -1.27 -5.27 7.73
CA MET A 33 -1.63 -4.42 6.59
C MET A 33 -2.99 -3.78 6.80
N VAL A 34 -3.13 -2.53 6.40
CA VAL A 34 -4.39 -1.80 6.37
C VAL A 34 -4.65 -1.29 4.97
N MET A 35 -5.83 -1.57 4.44
CA MET A 35 -6.26 -1.09 3.13
C MET A 35 -7.69 -0.59 3.15
N GLY A 36 -8.07 0.14 2.12
CA GLY A 36 -9.45 0.55 1.90
C GLY A 36 -10.26 -0.48 1.10
N ARG A 37 -11.57 -0.31 1.07
CA ARG A 37 -12.51 -1.18 0.34
C ARG A 37 -12.14 -1.39 -1.13
N LYS A 38 -11.78 -0.33 -1.85
CA LYS A 38 -11.45 -0.43 -3.28
C LYS A 38 -10.22 -1.31 -3.56
N CYS A 39 -9.21 -1.25 -2.70
CA CYS A 39 -8.05 -2.14 -2.80
C CYS A 39 -8.45 -3.59 -2.56
N MET A 40 -9.28 -3.84 -1.54
CA MET A 40 -9.81 -5.18 -1.28
C MET A 40 -10.60 -5.73 -2.48
N GLU A 41 -11.50 -4.93 -3.07
CA GLU A 41 -12.28 -5.31 -4.24
C GLU A 41 -11.38 -5.62 -5.44
N MET A 42 -10.35 -4.81 -5.67
CA MET A 42 -9.37 -5.03 -6.74
C MET A 42 -8.63 -6.36 -6.56
N ILE A 43 -8.13 -6.63 -5.36
CA ILE A 43 -7.44 -7.90 -5.04
C ILE A 43 -8.39 -9.08 -5.20
N SER A 44 -9.64 -8.95 -4.75
CA SER A 44 -10.66 -9.99 -4.92
C SER A 44 -10.90 -10.32 -6.39
N ASN A 45 -10.96 -9.30 -7.25
CA ASN A 45 -11.19 -9.46 -8.68
C ASN A 45 -10.00 -10.10 -9.42
N MET A 46 -8.80 -10.05 -8.86
CA MET A 46 -7.64 -10.74 -9.42
C MET A 46 -7.73 -12.26 -9.33
N ASN A 47 -8.59 -12.80 -8.46
CA ASN A 47 -8.78 -14.23 -8.24
C ASN A 47 -7.46 -14.99 -8.13
N LEU A 48 -6.54 -14.46 -7.32
CA LEU A 48 -5.21 -15.02 -7.14
C LEU A 48 -5.30 -16.43 -6.55
N THR A 49 -4.61 -17.39 -7.15
CA THR A 49 -4.49 -18.73 -6.57
C THR A 49 -3.70 -18.68 -5.25
N PRO A 50 -3.81 -19.69 -4.37
CA PRO A 50 -3.02 -19.71 -3.13
C PRO A 50 -1.52 -19.50 -3.34
N GLU A 51 -0.97 -20.04 -4.45
CA GLU A 51 0.45 -19.91 -4.80
C GLU A 51 0.83 -18.48 -5.25
N LYS A 52 -0.14 -17.72 -5.74
CA LYS A 52 0.02 -16.33 -6.17
C LYS A 52 -0.39 -15.31 -5.11
N TRP A 53 -0.84 -15.78 -3.94
CA TRP A 53 -1.20 -14.90 -2.84
C TRP A 53 0.03 -14.18 -2.29
N LEU A 54 0.06 -12.86 -2.42
CA LEU A 54 1.24 -12.03 -2.17
C LEU A 54 1.50 -11.74 -0.69
N TYR A 55 0.48 -11.93 0.16
CA TYR A 55 0.51 -11.42 1.54
C TYR A 55 0.76 -12.52 2.60
N GLY A 56 0.90 -13.79 2.20
CA GLY A 56 1.13 -14.90 3.13
C GLY A 56 0.06 -14.96 4.23
N ASP A 57 0.49 -15.10 5.47
CA ASP A 57 -0.37 -15.14 6.67
C ASP A 57 -0.50 -13.76 7.35
N MET A 58 -0.11 -12.68 6.67
CA MET A 58 -0.17 -11.33 7.22
C MET A 58 -1.61 -10.93 7.54
N PRO A 59 -1.89 -10.45 8.77
CA PRO A 59 -3.18 -9.90 9.10
C PRO A 59 -3.50 -8.66 8.26
N ILE A 60 -4.66 -8.66 7.60
CA ILE A 60 -5.12 -7.58 6.74
C ILE A 60 -6.42 -7.00 7.30
N PHE A 61 -6.41 -5.71 7.57
CA PHE A 61 -7.58 -4.96 8.02
C PHE A 61 -8.10 -4.08 6.90
N VAL A 62 -9.41 -4.17 6.63
CA VAL A 62 -10.05 -3.40 5.56
C VAL A 62 -10.98 -2.36 6.16
N LEU A 63 -10.64 -1.09 5.97
CA LEU A 63 -11.47 0.03 6.40
C LEU A 63 -12.65 0.22 5.44
N SER A 64 -13.87 0.08 5.96
CA SER A 64 -15.10 0.35 5.22
C SER A 64 -16.26 0.67 6.15
N ASN A 65 -16.96 1.76 5.87
CA ASN A 65 -18.20 2.11 6.57
C ASN A 65 -19.44 1.47 5.93
N THR A 66 -19.34 0.98 4.71
CA THR A 66 -20.48 0.50 3.91
C THR A 66 -20.50 -1.01 3.72
N VAL A 67 -19.33 -1.63 3.58
CA VAL A 67 -19.19 -3.08 3.41
C VAL A 67 -18.80 -3.71 4.74
N LYS A 68 -19.62 -4.64 5.23
CA LYS A 68 -19.42 -5.28 6.54
C LYS A 68 -18.77 -6.65 6.44
N GLU A 69 -18.88 -7.32 5.30
CA GLU A 69 -18.31 -8.63 5.06
C GLU A 69 -17.42 -8.60 3.82
N PRO A 70 -16.28 -9.31 3.85
CA PRO A 70 -15.43 -9.39 2.67
C PRO A 70 -16.09 -10.27 1.60
N PRO A 71 -15.69 -10.11 0.32
CA PRO A 71 -16.01 -11.06 -0.73
C PRO A 71 -15.64 -12.49 -0.33
N GLU A 72 -16.38 -13.47 -0.86
CA GLU A 72 -16.19 -14.89 -0.49
C GLU A 72 -14.75 -15.36 -0.62
N TYR A 73 -14.08 -14.96 -1.69
CA TYR A 73 -12.67 -15.28 -1.94
C TYR A 73 -11.72 -14.80 -0.82
N LEU A 74 -12.04 -13.70 -0.14
CA LEU A 74 -11.21 -13.10 0.91
C LEU A 74 -11.68 -13.46 2.33
N ARG A 75 -12.72 -14.28 2.48
CA ARG A 75 -13.15 -14.74 3.80
C ARG A 75 -12.03 -15.48 4.52
N GLY A 76 -11.80 -15.10 5.77
CA GLY A 76 -10.70 -15.64 6.57
C GLY A 76 -9.32 -15.08 6.25
N LYS A 77 -9.18 -14.27 5.19
CA LYS A 77 -7.91 -13.60 4.82
C LYS A 77 -7.87 -12.14 5.25
N VAL A 78 -9.02 -11.50 5.38
CA VAL A 78 -9.12 -10.09 5.79
C VAL A 78 -10.14 -9.91 6.89
N GLU A 79 -9.94 -8.90 7.71
CA GLU A 79 -10.88 -8.46 8.74
C GLU A 79 -11.46 -7.09 8.35
N MET A 80 -12.79 -6.98 8.29
CA MET A 80 -13.46 -5.72 8.03
C MET A 80 -13.52 -4.86 9.30
N TYR A 81 -13.25 -3.56 9.15
CA TYR A 81 -13.23 -2.63 10.27
C TYR A 81 -13.97 -1.33 9.91
N SER A 82 -14.86 -0.87 10.79
CA SER A 82 -15.75 0.28 10.53
C SER A 82 -15.70 1.39 11.58
N ASP A 83 -14.98 1.21 12.68
CA ASP A 83 -15.03 2.14 13.82
C ASP A 83 -14.07 3.34 13.70
N GLY A 84 -13.41 3.49 12.55
CA GLY A 84 -12.52 4.61 12.29
C GLY A 84 -11.04 4.28 12.47
N ILE A 85 -10.18 5.24 12.08
CA ILE A 85 -8.72 5.04 12.06
C ILE A 85 -8.15 5.03 13.48
N SER A 86 -8.57 5.95 14.34
CA SER A 86 -8.02 6.06 15.70
C SER A 86 -8.28 4.80 16.53
N GLU A 87 -9.48 4.26 16.41
CA GLU A 87 -9.88 3.03 17.08
C GLU A 87 -9.13 1.82 16.50
N LEU A 88 -8.94 1.78 15.19
CA LEU A 88 -8.11 0.74 14.57
C LEU A 88 -6.68 0.78 15.08
N ILE A 89 -6.04 1.95 15.12
CA ILE A 89 -4.68 2.07 15.64
C ILE A 89 -4.58 1.60 17.08
N SER A 90 -5.51 2.02 17.95
CA SER A 90 -5.55 1.56 19.34
C SER A 90 -5.69 0.04 19.45
N ARG A 91 -6.46 -0.56 18.55
CA ARG A 91 -6.61 -2.02 18.48
C ARG A 91 -5.31 -2.69 18.04
N LEU A 92 -4.68 -2.21 16.98
CA LEU A 92 -3.43 -2.77 16.46
C LEU A 92 -2.32 -2.72 17.51
N GLU A 93 -2.19 -1.61 18.23
CA GLU A 93 -1.23 -1.47 19.34
C GLU A 93 -1.52 -2.47 20.47
N LYS A 94 -2.78 -2.63 20.85
CA LYS A 94 -3.21 -3.60 21.87
C LYS A 94 -2.91 -5.05 21.47
N ASP A 95 -3.07 -5.35 20.18
CA ASP A 95 -2.80 -6.68 19.63
C ASP A 95 -1.31 -6.93 19.40
N GLY A 96 -0.44 -5.93 19.67
CA GLY A 96 1.01 -6.04 19.63
C GLY A 96 1.65 -5.75 18.28
N TYR A 97 0.90 -5.23 17.32
CA TYR A 97 1.46 -4.81 16.03
C TYR A 97 2.28 -3.54 16.17
N THR A 98 3.43 -3.51 15.51
CA THR A 98 4.40 -2.40 15.62
C THR A 98 4.69 -1.71 14.30
N HIS A 99 4.45 -2.38 13.17
CA HIS A 99 4.78 -1.86 11.86
C HIS A 99 3.72 -2.24 10.82
N ALA A 100 2.82 -1.31 10.52
CA ALA A 100 1.72 -1.53 9.58
C ALA A 100 2.04 -1.03 8.16
N TYR A 101 1.74 -1.84 7.17
CA TYR A 101 1.70 -1.43 5.76
C TYR A 101 0.34 -0.80 5.45
N ILE A 102 0.35 0.47 5.06
CA ILE A 102 -0.87 1.19 4.67
C ILE A 102 -0.95 1.27 3.14
N ASP A 103 -2.02 0.75 2.56
CA ASP A 103 -2.21 0.69 1.12
C ASP A 103 -3.50 1.38 0.65
N GLY A 104 -3.41 1.95 -0.56
CA GLY A 104 -4.50 2.65 -1.23
C GLY A 104 -4.51 4.16 -0.98
N GLY A 105 -4.57 4.94 -2.05
CA GLY A 105 -4.40 6.41 -2.02
C GLY A 105 -5.35 7.12 -1.07
N THR A 106 -6.62 6.74 -1.01
CA THR A 106 -7.61 7.31 -0.09
C THR A 106 -7.25 6.98 1.37
N THR A 107 -6.87 5.74 1.65
CA THR A 107 -6.48 5.29 2.99
C THR A 107 -5.20 5.98 3.43
N ILE A 108 -4.17 6.00 2.58
CA ILE A 108 -2.90 6.70 2.84
C ILE A 108 -3.16 8.18 3.14
N THR A 109 -3.97 8.86 2.33
CA THR A 109 -4.34 10.27 2.54
C THR A 109 -5.00 10.47 3.90
N SER A 110 -5.91 9.60 4.30
CA SER A 110 -6.56 9.67 5.62
C SER A 110 -5.55 9.48 6.75
N PHE A 111 -4.65 8.52 6.64
CA PHE A 111 -3.58 8.31 7.63
C PHE A 111 -2.60 9.49 7.71
N LEU A 112 -2.23 10.09 6.57
CA LEU A 112 -1.43 11.32 6.55
C LEU A 112 -2.13 12.47 7.28
N ASN A 113 -3.43 12.66 7.07
CA ASN A 113 -4.21 13.69 7.73
C ASN A 113 -4.38 13.46 9.25
N HIS A 114 -4.23 12.22 9.71
CA HIS A 114 -4.20 11.86 11.13
C HIS A 114 -2.79 11.87 11.75
N GLY A 115 -1.76 12.20 10.97
CA GLY A 115 -0.38 12.23 11.46
C GLY A 115 0.22 10.86 11.75
N LEU A 116 -0.20 9.81 11.05
CA LEU A 116 0.10 8.41 11.38
C LEU A 116 1.13 7.74 10.45
N ILE A 117 1.46 8.35 9.32
CA ILE A 117 2.49 7.81 8.42
C ILE A 117 3.87 8.27 8.88
N ASN A 118 4.78 7.33 9.11
CA ASN A 118 6.15 7.60 9.51
C ASN A 118 7.11 7.57 8.33
N GLU A 119 6.93 6.60 7.43
CA GLU A 119 7.75 6.42 6.24
C GLU A 119 6.87 6.23 5.00
N MET A 120 7.39 6.60 3.84
CA MET A 120 6.79 6.30 2.54
C MET A 120 7.82 5.65 1.62
N ILE A 121 7.38 4.63 0.89
CA ILE A 121 8.10 4.07 -0.25
C ILE A 121 7.18 4.20 -1.45
N ILE A 122 7.56 5.04 -2.41
CA ILE A 122 6.77 5.30 -3.61
C ILE A 122 7.54 4.82 -4.82
N THR A 123 6.93 3.91 -5.57
CA THR A 123 7.49 3.41 -6.82
C THR A 123 6.83 4.15 -7.99
N LYS A 124 7.66 4.78 -8.82
CA LYS A 124 7.23 5.56 -9.99
C LYS A 124 7.42 4.72 -11.24
N ALA A 125 6.33 4.49 -11.95
CA ALA A 125 6.36 3.90 -13.29
C ALA A 125 6.91 4.92 -14.32
N PRO A 126 7.63 4.46 -15.36
CA PRO A 126 8.16 5.34 -16.41
C PRO A 126 7.08 5.75 -17.43
N LEU A 127 5.95 6.24 -16.92
CA LEU A 127 4.80 6.66 -17.71
C LEU A 127 4.28 8.00 -17.20
N LEU A 128 3.72 8.77 -18.13
CA LEU A 128 2.88 9.91 -17.86
C LEU A 128 1.44 9.53 -18.27
N LEU A 129 0.59 9.35 -17.27
CA LEU A 129 -0.83 9.13 -17.48
C LEU A 129 -1.51 10.50 -17.61
N GLY A 130 -2.27 10.74 -18.63
CA GLY A 130 -2.92 12.03 -18.85
C GLY A 130 -3.89 12.39 -17.70
N GLU A 131 -5.15 12.03 -17.83
CA GLU A 131 -6.15 12.21 -16.77
C GLU A 131 -6.32 10.92 -15.99
N ASP A 132 -5.92 10.91 -14.71
CA ASP A 132 -6.09 9.76 -13.81
C ASP A 132 -6.26 10.24 -12.37
N LEU A 133 -6.53 9.30 -11.47
CA LEU A 133 -6.69 9.58 -10.04
C LEU A 133 -5.30 9.83 -9.41
N PRO A 134 -5.12 10.95 -8.70
CA PRO A 134 -3.87 11.19 -7.99
C PRO A 134 -3.70 10.20 -6.85
N LEU A 135 -2.44 9.83 -6.57
CA LEU A 135 -2.11 8.94 -5.44
C LEU A 135 -2.57 9.55 -4.10
N PHE A 136 -2.35 10.84 -3.91
CA PHE A 136 -2.76 11.55 -2.72
C PHE A 136 -3.97 12.43 -3.00
N GLY A 137 -4.99 12.34 -2.14
CA GLY A 137 -6.11 13.27 -2.12
C GLY A 137 -5.74 14.58 -1.41
N LYS A 138 -6.74 15.26 -0.88
CA LYS A 138 -6.54 16.52 -0.15
C LYS A 138 -5.79 16.30 1.15
N ILE A 139 -4.61 16.89 1.28
CA ILE A 139 -3.82 16.95 2.51
C ILE A 139 -4.16 18.26 3.24
N ASN A 140 -4.53 18.15 4.51
CA ASN A 140 -5.03 19.27 5.30
C ASN A 140 -3.94 20.23 5.80
N LYS A 141 -2.70 19.75 5.89
CA LYS A 141 -1.53 20.50 6.34
C LYS A 141 -0.33 20.21 5.47
N THR A 142 0.57 21.14 5.36
CA THR A 142 1.86 20.89 4.70
C THR A 142 2.65 19.84 5.50
N LEU A 143 3.14 18.83 4.81
CA LEU A 143 3.99 17.79 5.37
C LEU A 143 5.38 17.95 4.77
N LYS A 144 6.40 17.61 5.55
CA LYS A 144 7.79 17.64 5.11
C LYS A 144 8.27 16.20 4.89
N LEU A 145 8.92 15.98 3.76
CA LEU A 145 9.57 14.71 3.43
C LEU A 145 11.07 14.86 3.71
N GLU A 146 11.62 13.98 4.51
CA GLU A 146 13.00 14.03 4.98
C GLU A 146 13.70 12.70 4.75
N ASN A 147 15.02 12.69 4.82
CA ASN A 147 15.85 11.49 4.67
C ASN A 147 15.54 10.72 3.38
N THR A 148 15.41 11.47 2.27
CA THR A 148 15.02 10.89 0.99
C THR A 148 16.16 10.11 0.36
N ASP A 149 15.90 8.85 0.04
CA ASP A 149 16.75 7.98 -0.77
C ASP A 149 16.03 7.62 -2.07
N VAL A 150 16.75 7.62 -3.19
CA VAL A 150 16.19 7.34 -4.52
C VAL A 150 16.95 6.20 -5.17
N LYS A 151 16.21 5.18 -5.59
CA LYS A 151 16.75 4.00 -6.24
C LYS A 151 16.16 3.83 -7.64
N PRO A 152 16.95 3.98 -8.71
CA PRO A 152 16.53 3.59 -10.03
C PRO A 152 16.65 2.08 -10.23
N PHE A 153 15.82 1.54 -11.13
CA PHE A 153 15.86 0.13 -11.53
C PHE A 153 16.18 0.00 -13.02
N PRO A 154 16.77 -1.12 -13.45
CA PRO A 154 17.14 -1.34 -14.87
C PRO A 154 15.97 -1.31 -15.85
N ASN A 155 14.74 -1.51 -15.37
CA ASN A 155 13.51 -1.48 -16.17
C ASN A 155 12.90 -0.07 -16.32
N ASP A 156 13.66 0.99 -16.07
CA ASP A 156 13.27 2.40 -16.13
C ASP A 156 12.32 2.86 -15.01
N TRP A 157 11.93 1.99 -14.10
CA TRP A 157 11.22 2.38 -12.88
C TRP A 157 12.19 2.99 -11.87
N PHE A 158 11.69 3.80 -10.98
CA PHE A 158 12.45 4.23 -9.83
C PHE A 158 11.58 4.28 -8.57
N GLN A 159 12.24 4.22 -7.44
CA GLN A 159 11.60 4.22 -6.14
C GLN A 159 12.25 5.27 -5.26
N PHE A 160 11.45 6.01 -4.50
CA PHE A 160 12.00 6.84 -3.44
C PHE A 160 11.42 6.41 -2.09
N LYS A 161 12.28 6.44 -1.10
CA LYS A 161 11.95 6.22 0.30
C LYS A 161 12.20 7.51 1.07
N CYS A 162 11.30 7.90 1.96
CA CYS A 162 11.48 9.06 2.83
C CYS A 162 10.74 8.89 4.16
N SER A 163 11.13 9.70 5.13
CA SER A 163 10.40 9.91 6.38
C SER A 163 9.40 11.04 6.22
N VAL A 164 8.30 11.00 6.95
CA VAL A 164 7.27 12.03 6.97
C VAL A 164 7.32 12.79 8.29
N SER A 165 7.48 14.11 8.21
CA SER A 165 7.41 15.03 9.36
C SER A 165 6.15 15.89 9.28
N TYR A 166 5.46 15.95 10.40
CA TYR A 166 4.23 16.75 10.56
C TYR A 166 4.57 18.11 11.18
N LEU A 167 4.24 19.17 10.45
CA LEU A 167 4.51 20.57 10.82
C LEU A 167 3.40 21.17 11.69
#